data_b3482538171c9b4f56d78d66e756bae7
#
_entry.id   b3482538171c9b4f56d78d66e756bae7
#
_cell.length_a   1.000
_cell.length_b   1.000
_cell.length_c   1.000
_cell.angle_alpha   90.00
_cell.angle_beta   90.00
_cell.angle_gamma   90.00
#
_symmetry.space_group_name_H-M   'P 1'
#
loop_
_entity.id
_entity.type
_entity.pdbx_description
1 polymer ?
#
loop_
_entity_poly.entity_id
_entity_poly.type
_entity_poly.pdbx_seq_one_letter_code
_entity_poly.pdbx_strand_id
1 'polypeptide(L)'
;MEPSIEPFLPIEIATKLLVSLAIGLLIGFEREWAHKELGVRTFAVVSLFGMLAPLISAPFVLVAMAGIIAILAIVNIANISTHRMPETTTTVTLIVTFALGVLVGQGHIFTPTASAIVVTLLLSMKPQFSRFAGGLTQEEVKGAVLMGLIGFVIYPLLPNRFIDPWELLNPREAWFTVILIAAIGFVNYILLRVYSTRGLYYTAVFGGLVNSTAVIAQLSSTIAQSGPNARRLATVVNLLTISSMFVRNLALLLIFSEPAGLIAAIPIGLMALGSAALVWWHRKVPVDSAEIALGSPISLRQLTSFGVLFVFIQAASSLGERFFGQSGTVIVSFMGGLASSASSTAAVASLAEHGHATPGIAAVSTVAASIASTLVNLPIIYRETQDRDLVRDLFVISIAITITGLGALLILGAHR
;
A
#
# COMPACT_ATOMS: atom_id res chain seq x y z
N MET A 1 44.08 -20.16 -36.58
CA MET A 1 44.13 -19.21 -35.47
C MET A 1 44.16 -20.04 -34.20
N GLU A 2 45.35 -20.24 -33.63
CA GLU A 2 45.48 -20.87 -32.32
C GLU A 2 44.87 -19.92 -31.27
N PRO A 3 44.04 -20.41 -30.34
CA PRO A 3 43.57 -19.58 -29.26
C PRO A 3 44.78 -19.22 -28.38
N SER A 4 45.13 -17.93 -28.37
CA SER A 4 46.10 -17.40 -27.41
C SER A 4 45.54 -17.62 -26.00
N ILE A 5 46.08 -18.62 -25.30
CA ILE A 5 45.81 -18.84 -23.88
C ILE A 5 46.54 -17.70 -23.18
N GLU A 6 45.83 -16.57 -22.92
CA GLU A 6 46.36 -15.56 -22.02
C GLU A 6 46.53 -16.20 -20.64
N PRO A 7 47.73 -16.06 -20.03
CA PRO A 7 47.93 -16.64 -18.70
C PRO A 7 47.04 -15.92 -17.68
N PHE A 8 46.07 -16.66 -17.13
CA PHE A 8 45.27 -16.13 -16.01
C PHE A 8 46.18 -15.65 -14.89
N LEU A 9 46.06 -14.40 -14.50
CA LEU A 9 46.78 -13.87 -13.35
C LEU A 9 46.42 -14.69 -12.12
N PRO A 10 47.38 -15.24 -11.35
CA PRO A 10 47.06 -16.10 -10.19
C PRO A 10 46.14 -15.41 -9.15
N ILE A 11 46.23 -14.08 -9.04
CA ILE A 11 45.42 -13.29 -8.11
C ILE A 11 43.94 -13.22 -8.58
N GLU A 12 43.67 -13.21 -9.86
CA GLU A 12 42.33 -13.20 -10.41
C GLU A 12 41.63 -14.54 -10.17
N ILE A 13 42.34 -15.67 -10.41
CA ILE A 13 41.82 -16.98 -10.11
C ILE A 13 41.56 -17.14 -8.61
N ALA A 14 42.49 -16.69 -7.76
CA ALA A 14 42.33 -16.74 -6.31
C ALA A 14 41.10 -15.96 -5.87
N THR A 15 40.88 -14.79 -6.44
CA THR A 15 39.67 -13.98 -6.15
C THR A 15 38.38 -14.70 -6.56
N LYS A 16 38.34 -15.27 -7.77
CA LYS A 16 37.20 -16.05 -8.26
C LYS A 16 36.93 -17.28 -7.37
N LEU A 17 37.97 -17.99 -6.96
CA LEU A 17 37.86 -19.11 -6.03
C LEU A 17 37.31 -18.71 -4.69
N LEU A 18 37.82 -17.62 -4.10
CA LEU A 18 37.36 -17.13 -2.79
C LEU A 18 35.89 -16.68 -2.86
N VAL A 19 35.52 -15.91 -3.88
CA VAL A 19 34.12 -15.45 -4.03
C VAL A 19 33.16 -16.60 -4.26
N SER A 20 33.52 -17.53 -5.15
CA SER A 20 32.70 -18.71 -5.42
C SER A 20 32.55 -19.59 -4.17
N LEU A 21 33.65 -19.81 -3.43
CA LEU A 21 33.61 -20.53 -2.16
C LEU A 21 32.71 -19.83 -1.14
N ALA A 22 32.86 -18.50 -1.01
CA ALA A 22 32.05 -17.71 -0.08
C ALA A 22 30.55 -17.78 -0.42
N ILE A 23 30.17 -17.73 -1.71
CA ILE A 23 28.79 -17.89 -2.18
C ILE A 23 28.25 -19.28 -1.77
N GLY A 24 28.99 -20.34 -2.07
CA GLY A 24 28.59 -21.71 -1.74
C GLY A 24 28.48 -21.94 -0.24
N LEU A 25 29.43 -21.42 0.54
CA LEU A 25 29.40 -21.48 2.00
C LEU A 25 28.20 -20.72 2.55
N LEU A 26 27.93 -19.50 2.10
CA LEU A 26 26.82 -18.66 2.58
C LEU A 26 25.47 -19.36 2.39
N ILE A 27 25.19 -19.87 1.20
CA ILE A 27 23.95 -20.58 0.91
C ILE A 27 23.94 -21.93 1.67
N GLY A 28 25.06 -22.63 1.68
CA GLY A 28 25.19 -23.93 2.34
C GLY A 28 25.00 -23.89 3.85
N PHE A 29 25.50 -22.85 4.53
CA PHE A 29 25.29 -22.65 5.97
C PHE A 29 23.81 -22.48 6.31
N GLU A 30 23.07 -21.74 5.49
CA GLU A 30 21.64 -21.62 5.67
C GLU A 30 20.91 -22.95 5.50
N ARG A 31 21.30 -23.77 4.51
CA ARG A 31 20.74 -25.12 4.31
C ARG A 31 21.07 -26.07 5.45
N GLU A 32 22.30 -26.06 5.93
CA GLU A 32 22.72 -26.85 7.11
C GLU A 32 21.94 -26.43 8.35
N TRP A 33 21.83 -25.10 8.60
CA TRP A 33 21.06 -24.58 9.72
C TRP A 33 19.56 -24.94 9.63
N ALA A 34 19.01 -24.98 8.41
CA ALA A 34 17.65 -25.43 8.16
C ALA A 34 17.48 -26.96 8.17
N HIS A 35 18.48 -27.73 8.58
CA HIS A 35 18.49 -29.20 8.69
C HIS A 35 18.11 -29.89 7.35
N LYS A 36 18.71 -29.44 6.26
CA LYS A 36 18.52 -30.03 4.94
C LYS A 36 19.53 -31.12 4.64
N GLU A 37 19.15 -32.11 3.80
CA GLU A 37 20.02 -33.24 3.47
C GLU A 37 21.33 -32.81 2.74
N LEU A 38 21.24 -31.77 1.89
CA LEU A 38 22.39 -31.18 1.21
C LEU A 38 22.90 -29.97 1.98
N GLY A 39 24.04 -30.11 2.62
CA GLY A 39 24.66 -29.10 3.50
C GLY A 39 25.77 -28.29 2.88
N VAL A 40 26.55 -27.62 3.72
CA VAL A 40 27.60 -26.63 3.41
C VAL A 40 28.58 -27.15 2.35
N ARG A 41 29.08 -28.38 2.49
CA ARG A 41 30.10 -28.95 1.60
C ARG A 41 29.58 -29.05 0.17
N THR A 42 28.35 -29.55 0.00
CA THR A 42 27.75 -29.74 -1.33
C THR A 42 27.60 -28.42 -2.07
N PHE A 43 27.06 -27.39 -1.39
CA PHE A 43 26.89 -26.06 -1.97
C PHE A 43 28.23 -25.39 -2.30
N ALA A 44 29.25 -25.52 -1.43
CA ALA A 44 30.60 -25.02 -1.68
C ALA A 44 31.25 -25.67 -2.92
N VAL A 45 31.18 -27.00 -3.03
CA VAL A 45 31.72 -27.75 -4.16
C VAL A 45 30.99 -27.41 -5.47
N VAL A 46 29.65 -27.30 -5.41
CA VAL A 46 28.85 -26.96 -6.61
C VAL A 46 29.10 -25.54 -7.09
N SER A 47 29.27 -24.58 -6.19
CA SER A 47 29.67 -23.21 -6.56
C SER A 47 31.05 -23.16 -7.20
N LEU A 48 32.05 -23.85 -6.59
CA LEU A 48 33.39 -23.95 -7.15
C LEU A 48 33.39 -24.65 -8.52
N PHE A 49 32.64 -25.74 -8.67
CA PHE A 49 32.51 -26.46 -9.95
C PHE A 49 31.87 -25.55 -11.01
N GLY A 50 30.87 -24.76 -10.66
CA GLY A 50 30.28 -23.73 -11.51
C GLY A 50 31.32 -22.71 -11.98
N MET A 51 32.19 -22.23 -11.07
CA MET A 51 33.23 -21.27 -11.39
C MET A 51 34.31 -21.87 -12.33
N LEU A 52 34.62 -23.13 -12.15
CA LEU A 52 35.64 -23.82 -13.02
C LEU A 52 35.10 -24.16 -14.41
N ALA A 53 33.80 -24.42 -14.55
CA ALA A 53 33.20 -24.87 -15.79
C ALA A 53 33.48 -23.94 -17.01
N PRO A 54 33.28 -22.62 -16.95
CA PRO A 54 33.57 -21.72 -18.07
C PRO A 54 35.07 -21.58 -18.38
N LEU A 55 35.95 -21.88 -17.42
CA LEU A 55 37.39 -21.86 -17.62
C LEU A 55 37.85 -23.05 -18.51
N ILE A 56 37.08 -24.13 -18.54
CA ILE A 56 37.34 -25.30 -19.38
C ILE A 56 36.84 -25.03 -20.82
N SER A 57 35.55 -24.80 -20.97
CA SER A 57 34.93 -24.35 -22.22
C SER A 57 33.46 -23.96 -22.03
N ALA A 58 32.92 -23.13 -22.92
CA ALA A 58 31.49 -22.76 -22.88
C ALA A 58 30.54 -23.99 -23.04
N PRO A 59 30.79 -24.97 -23.94
CA PRO A 59 29.98 -26.19 -23.99
C PRO A 59 30.05 -27.03 -22.72
N PHE A 60 31.19 -27.02 -22.01
CA PHE A 60 31.34 -27.76 -20.74
C PHE A 60 30.38 -27.27 -19.65
N VAL A 61 30.06 -26.00 -19.65
CA VAL A 61 29.05 -25.44 -18.71
C VAL A 61 27.71 -26.16 -18.87
N LEU A 62 27.27 -26.39 -20.09
CA LEU A 62 26.00 -27.10 -20.36
C LEU A 62 26.06 -28.57 -19.92
N VAL A 63 27.18 -29.25 -20.20
CA VAL A 63 27.38 -30.65 -19.76
C VAL A 63 27.41 -30.75 -18.23
N ALA A 64 28.12 -29.84 -17.58
CA ALA A 64 28.21 -29.79 -16.13
C ALA A 64 26.82 -29.50 -15.46
N MET A 65 26.06 -28.56 -16.02
CA MET A 65 24.69 -28.28 -15.57
C MET A 65 23.80 -29.51 -15.75
N ALA A 66 23.84 -30.16 -16.91
CA ALA A 66 23.08 -31.38 -17.17
C ALA A 66 23.46 -32.52 -16.20
N GLY A 67 24.75 -32.67 -15.88
CA GLY A 67 25.23 -33.63 -14.88
C GLY A 67 24.67 -33.35 -13.48
N ILE A 68 24.66 -32.08 -13.03
CA ILE A 68 24.04 -31.68 -11.75
C ILE A 68 22.56 -31.98 -11.74
N ILE A 69 21.82 -31.61 -12.78
CA ILE A 69 20.38 -31.88 -12.91
C ILE A 69 20.12 -33.41 -12.88
N ALA A 70 20.93 -34.22 -13.56
CA ALA A 70 20.80 -35.69 -13.55
C ALA A 70 21.00 -36.26 -12.14
N ILE A 71 22.05 -35.83 -11.42
CA ILE A 71 22.30 -36.26 -10.02
C ILE A 71 21.13 -35.87 -9.13
N LEU A 72 20.66 -34.64 -9.25
CA LEU A 72 19.51 -34.16 -8.46
C LEU A 72 18.23 -34.93 -8.78
N ALA A 73 17.98 -35.26 -10.04
CA ALA A 73 16.86 -36.11 -10.43
C ALA A 73 16.92 -37.50 -9.78
N ILE A 74 18.11 -38.14 -9.83
CA ILE A 74 18.34 -39.45 -9.18
C ILE A 74 18.08 -39.38 -7.68
N VAL A 75 18.60 -38.35 -6.98
CA VAL A 75 18.41 -38.16 -5.53
C VAL A 75 16.92 -37.93 -5.20
N ASN A 76 16.23 -37.10 -5.97
CA ASN A 76 14.81 -36.85 -5.72
C ASN A 76 13.95 -38.11 -6.01
N ILE A 77 14.25 -38.90 -7.05
CA ILE A 77 13.57 -40.17 -7.34
C ILE A 77 13.80 -41.16 -6.20
N ALA A 78 15.03 -41.26 -5.71
CA ALA A 78 15.35 -42.10 -4.55
C ALA A 78 14.60 -41.68 -3.28
N ASN A 79 14.47 -40.37 -3.03
CA ASN A 79 13.70 -39.85 -1.91
C ASN A 79 12.23 -40.18 -2.02
N ILE A 80 11.62 -40.04 -3.21
CA ILE A 80 10.22 -40.41 -3.46
C ILE A 80 10.03 -41.91 -3.24
N SER A 81 10.93 -42.75 -3.73
CA SER A 81 10.84 -44.21 -3.58
C SER A 81 10.93 -44.70 -2.11
N THR A 82 11.58 -43.89 -1.24
CA THR A 82 11.69 -44.15 0.20
C THR A 82 10.61 -43.43 1.03
N HIS A 83 9.53 -42.96 0.43
CA HIS A 83 8.45 -42.19 1.05
C HIS A 83 8.90 -40.90 1.74
N ARG A 84 10.04 -40.35 1.36
CA ARG A 84 10.47 -39.01 1.80
C ARG A 84 9.93 -37.94 0.86
N MET A 85 9.64 -36.79 1.40
CA MET A 85 9.19 -35.65 0.58
C MET A 85 10.36 -35.10 -0.26
N PRO A 86 10.17 -34.86 -1.57
CA PRO A 86 11.23 -34.28 -2.41
C PRO A 86 11.58 -32.87 -1.92
N GLU A 87 12.87 -32.60 -1.78
CA GLU A 87 13.39 -31.31 -1.37
C GLU A 87 13.51 -30.33 -2.57
N THR A 88 12.37 -29.96 -3.15
CA THR A 88 12.33 -29.11 -4.37
C THR A 88 13.07 -27.79 -4.21
N THR A 89 12.94 -27.12 -3.05
CA THR A 89 13.64 -25.85 -2.79
C THR A 89 15.16 -26.04 -2.75
N THR A 90 15.64 -27.09 -2.11
CA THR A 90 17.09 -27.42 -2.04
C THR A 90 17.64 -27.74 -3.43
N THR A 91 16.88 -28.49 -4.25
CA THR A 91 17.21 -28.81 -5.63
C THR A 91 17.38 -27.57 -6.49
N VAL A 92 16.38 -26.67 -6.47
CA VAL A 92 16.44 -25.40 -7.22
C VAL A 92 17.58 -24.52 -6.71
N THR A 93 17.79 -24.44 -5.41
CA THR A 93 18.87 -23.63 -4.83
C THR A 93 20.25 -24.13 -5.25
N LEU A 94 20.43 -25.44 -5.39
CA LEU A 94 21.70 -25.99 -5.84
C LEU A 94 22.00 -25.64 -7.32
N ILE A 95 20.97 -25.68 -8.18
CA ILE A 95 21.09 -25.24 -9.58
C ILE A 95 21.46 -23.75 -9.65
N VAL A 96 20.79 -22.92 -8.83
CA VAL A 96 21.12 -21.49 -8.74
C VAL A 96 22.56 -21.29 -8.25
N THR A 97 23.01 -22.03 -7.24
CA THR A 97 24.38 -21.95 -6.73
C THR A 97 25.43 -22.27 -7.80
N PHE A 98 25.17 -23.29 -8.63
CA PHE A 98 26.03 -23.60 -9.79
C PHE A 98 26.07 -22.43 -10.77
N ALA A 99 24.89 -21.85 -11.11
CA ALA A 99 24.82 -20.74 -12.06
C ALA A 99 25.55 -19.48 -11.52
N LEU A 100 25.47 -19.22 -10.21
CA LEU A 100 26.22 -18.14 -9.57
C LEU A 100 27.72 -18.38 -9.67
N GLY A 101 28.18 -19.63 -9.47
CA GLY A 101 29.56 -20.03 -9.71
C GLY A 101 30.00 -19.74 -11.14
N VAL A 102 29.18 -20.12 -12.14
CA VAL A 102 29.46 -19.84 -13.57
C VAL A 102 29.67 -18.34 -13.82
N LEU A 103 28.82 -17.49 -13.26
CA LEU A 103 28.96 -16.04 -13.39
C LEU A 103 30.27 -15.53 -12.79
N VAL A 104 30.69 -16.09 -11.63
CA VAL A 104 32.02 -15.76 -11.05
C VAL A 104 33.15 -16.19 -11.99
N GLY A 105 33.07 -17.38 -12.56
CA GLY A 105 34.03 -17.86 -13.53
C GLY A 105 34.18 -16.95 -14.75
N GLN A 106 33.06 -16.38 -15.22
CA GLN A 106 33.02 -15.42 -16.32
C GLN A 106 33.51 -14.01 -15.92
N GLY A 107 33.89 -13.78 -14.66
CA GLY A 107 34.42 -12.51 -14.17
C GLY A 107 33.39 -11.56 -13.51
N HIS A 108 32.16 -11.97 -13.42
CA HIS A 108 31.14 -11.18 -12.68
C HIS A 108 31.28 -11.43 -11.18
N ILE A 109 31.52 -10.38 -10.39
CA ILE A 109 31.64 -10.49 -8.92
C ILE A 109 30.39 -9.96 -8.20
N PHE A 110 29.95 -8.76 -8.57
CA PHE A 110 28.83 -8.10 -7.90
C PHE A 110 27.51 -8.87 -8.03
N THR A 111 27.13 -9.21 -9.26
CA THR A 111 25.83 -9.87 -9.53
C THR A 111 25.66 -11.20 -8.80
N PRO A 112 26.60 -12.17 -8.88
CA PRO A 112 26.44 -13.44 -8.16
C PRO A 112 26.51 -13.27 -6.64
N THR A 113 27.32 -12.35 -6.11
CA THR A 113 27.39 -12.07 -4.66
C THR A 113 26.08 -11.48 -4.16
N ALA A 114 25.56 -10.45 -4.82
CA ALA A 114 24.27 -9.86 -4.46
C ALA A 114 23.13 -10.88 -4.55
N SER A 115 23.11 -11.70 -5.63
CA SER A 115 22.11 -12.76 -5.78
C SER A 115 22.21 -13.83 -4.70
N ALA A 116 23.42 -14.23 -4.30
CA ALA A 116 23.61 -15.19 -3.21
C ALA A 116 23.06 -14.67 -1.88
N ILE A 117 23.29 -13.38 -1.57
CA ILE A 117 22.74 -12.73 -0.36
C ILE A 117 21.21 -12.74 -0.40
N VAL A 118 20.61 -12.34 -1.54
CA VAL A 118 19.15 -12.31 -1.69
C VAL A 118 18.56 -13.73 -1.58
N VAL A 119 19.16 -14.71 -2.23
CA VAL A 119 18.73 -16.12 -2.16
C VAL A 119 18.79 -16.62 -0.71
N THR A 120 19.91 -16.40 -0.02
CA THR A 120 20.06 -16.82 1.38
C THR A 120 19.03 -16.13 2.28
N LEU A 121 18.77 -14.83 2.08
CA LEU A 121 17.73 -14.10 2.81
C LEU A 121 16.35 -14.71 2.58
N LEU A 122 15.96 -14.97 1.33
CA LEU A 122 14.68 -15.59 1.00
C LEU A 122 14.53 -16.98 1.64
N LEU A 123 15.59 -17.77 1.66
CA LEU A 123 15.60 -19.10 2.26
C LEU A 123 15.44 -19.01 3.80
N SER A 124 16.17 -18.10 4.45
CA SER A 124 16.10 -17.90 5.91
C SER A 124 14.76 -17.36 6.38
N MET A 125 14.05 -16.62 5.53
CA MET A 125 12.73 -16.05 5.84
C MET A 125 11.55 -17.03 5.58
N LYS A 126 11.82 -18.29 5.21
CA LYS A 126 10.75 -19.29 4.96
C LYS A 126 9.70 -19.37 6.07
N PRO A 127 10.08 -19.44 7.39
CA PRO A 127 9.08 -19.51 8.45
C PRO A 127 8.20 -18.25 8.54
N GLN A 128 8.78 -17.09 8.28
CA GLN A 128 8.06 -15.80 8.26
C GLN A 128 7.08 -15.75 7.10
N PHE A 129 7.53 -16.12 5.89
CA PHE A 129 6.66 -16.18 4.71
C PHE A 129 5.55 -17.21 4.86
N SER A 130 5.85 -18.39 5.42
CA SER A 130 4.83 -19.42 5.66
C SER A 130 3.78 -18.96 6.66
N ARG A 131 4.19 -18.31 7.76
CA ARG A 131 3.26 -17.72 8.74
C ARG A 131 2.44 -16.58 8.13
N PHE A 132 3.08 -15.72 7.37
CA PHE A 132 2.41 -14.63 6.68
C PHE A 132 1.38 -15.16 5.67
N ALA A 133 1.78 -16.08 4.79
CA ALA A 133 0.90 -16.68 3.79
C ALA A 133 -0.25 -17.48 4.42
N GLY A 134 0.04 -18.28 5.47
CA GLY A 134 -0.98 -19.01 6.22
C GLY A 134 -1.93 -18.12 7.02
N GLY A 135 -1.52 -16.89 7.29
CA GLY A 135 -2.36 -15.87 7.92
C GLY A 135 -3.21 -15.06 6.94
N LEU A 136 -2.96 -15.14 5.62
CA LEU A 136 -3.75 -14.41 4.62
C LEU A 136 -5.09 -15.09 4.35
N THR A 137 -6.14 -14.30 4.31
CA THR A 137 -7.45 -14.74 3.82
C THR A 137 -7.45 -14.79 2.29
N GLN A 138 -8.35 -15.58 1.72
CA GLN A 138 -8.52 -15.62 0.26
C GLN A 138 -8.86 -14.24 -0.33
N GLU A 139 -9.58 -13.42 0.41
CA GLU A 139 -9.94 -12.05 0.03
C GLU A 139 -8.72 -11.13 -0.03
N GLU A 140 -7.76 -11.30 0.89
CA GLU A 140 -6.52 -10.51 0.90
C GLU A 140 -5.61 -10.88 -0.27
N VAL A 141 -5.50 -12.16 -0.57
CA VAL A 141 -4.75 -12.62 -1.75
C VAL A 141 -5.37 -12.06 -3.03
N LYS A 142 -6.70 -12.15 -3.18
CA LYS A 142 -7.41 -11.54 -4.31
C LYS A 142 -7.18 -10.03 -4.39
N GLY A 143 -7.23 -9.33 -3.26
CA GLY A 143 -6.96 -7.90 -3.18
C GLY A 143 -5.55 -7.54 -3.64
N ALA A 144 -4.53 -8.27 -3.19
CA ALA A 144 -3.14 -8.06 -3.60
C ALA A 144 -2.94 -8.34 -5.11
N VAL A 145 -3.52 -9.42 -5.64
CA VAL A 145 -3.48 -9.73 -7.09
C VAL A 145 -4.17 -8.64 -7.90
N LEU A 146 -5.32 -8.16 -7.45
CA LEU A 146 -6.04 -7.04 -8.07
C LEU A 146 -5.20 -5.76 -8.09
N MET A 147 -4.51 -5.44 -6.98
CA MET A 147 -3.60 -4.30 -6.90
C MET A 147 -2.46 -4.44 -7.91
N GLY A 148 -1.88 -5.65 -8.01
CA GLY A 148 -0.87 -5.95 -9.03
C GLY A 148 -1.41 -5.75 -10.44
N LEU A 149 -2.62 -6.23 -10.75
CA LEU A 149 -3.27 -6.08 -12.05
C LEU A 149 -3.48 -4.61 -12.43
N ILE A 150 -4.05 -3.81 -11.53
CA ILE A 150 -4.34 -2.39 -11.81
C ILE A 150 -3.06 -1.55 -11.91
N GLY A 151 -2.02 -1.87 -11.11
CA GLY A 151 -0.77 -1.11 -11.08
C GLY A 151 0.23 -1.52 -12.15
N PHE A 152 0.42 -2.81 -12.38
CA PHE A 152 1.48 -3.30 -13.27
C PHE A 152 0.99 -3.70 -14.65
N VAL A 153 -0.30 -4.02 -14.82
CA VAL A 153 -0.84 -4.44 -16.12
C VAL A 153 -1.65 -3.32 -16.77
N ILE A 154 -2.64 -2.78 -16.08
CA ILE A 154 -3.55 -1.79 -16.68
C ILE A 154 -2.86 -0.43 -16.84
N TYR A 155 -2.19 0.05 -15.79
CA TYR A 155 -1.56 1.37 -15.76
C TYR A 155 -0.60 1.65 -16.95
N PRO A 156 0.36 0.77 -17.28
CA PRO A 156 1.26 1.01 -18.41
C PRO A 156 0.59 0.95 -19.77
N LEU A 157 -0.58 0.31 -19.90
CA LEU A 157 -1.34 0.23 -21.16
C LEU A 157 -2.13 1.50 -21.46
N LEU A 158 -2.37 2.34 -20.44
CA LEU A 158 -3.16 3.56 -20.61
C LEU A 158 -2.36 4.65 -21.32
N PRO A 159 -2.99 5.39 -22.26
CA PRO A 159 -2.34 6.49 -22.95
C PRO A 159 -2.02 7.63 -21.96
N ASN A 160 -0.80 8.17 -22.05
CA ASN A 160 -0.38 9.34 -21.30
C ASN A 160 -0.58 10.60 -22.15
N ARG A 161 -1.82 10.91 -22.44
CA ARG A 161 -2.23 12.13 -23.16
C ARG A 161 -3.68 12.44 -22.84
N PHE A 162 -4.04 13.69 -22.94
CA PHE A 162 -5.45 14.09 -22.86
C PHE A 162 -6.23 13.49 -24.01
N ILE A 163 -7.40 12.90 -23.73
CA ILE A 163 -8.25 12.24 -24.72
C ILE A 163 -9.46 13.08 -25.09
N ASP A 164 -9.72 14.16 -24.39
CA ASP A 164 -10.81 15.09 -24.61
C ASP A 164 -10.32 16.43 -25.18
N PRO A 165 -11.16 17.16 -25.93
CA PRO A 165 -10.81 18.45 -26.56
C PRO A 165 -10.53 19.57 -25.56
N TRP A 166 -10.87 19.37 -24.29
CA TRP A 166 -10.73 20.39 -23.25
C TRP A 166 -9.53 20.15 -22.32
N GLU A 167 -8.72 19.10 -22.59
CA GLU A 167 -7.55 18.71 -21.81
C GLU A 167 -7.88 18.44 -20.32
N LEU A 168 -9.03 17.83 -20.06
CA LEU A 168 -9.52 17.56 -18.72
C LEU A 168 -9.18 16.14 -18.24
N LEU A 169 -9.07 15.18 -19.16
CA LEU A 169 -8.94 13.77 -18.82
C LEU A 169 -7.70 13.14 -19.46
N ASN A 170 -6.68 12.91 -18.65
CA ASN A 170 -5.56 12.02 -18.96
C ASN A 170 -5.82 10.65 -18.31
N PRO A 171 -6.09 9.59 -19.09
CA PRO A 171 -6.44 8.28 -18.53
C PRO A 171 -5.37 7.69 -17.60
N ARG A 172 -4.08 7.88 -17.92
CA ARG A 172 -2.99 7.37 -17.10
C ARG A 172 -2.90 8.07 -15.74
N GLU A 173 -3.07 9.37 -15.70
CA GLU A 173 -3.06 10.16 -14.47
C GLU A 173 -4.29 9.89 -13.59
N ALA A 174 -5.47 9.83 -14.22
CA ALA A 174 -6.69 9.43 -13.53
C ALA A 174 -6.56 8.04 -12.91
N TRP A 175 -5.95 7.09 -13.63
CA TRP A 175 -5.73 5.74 -13.15
C TRP A 175 -4.67 5.68 -12.04
N PHE A 176 -3.62 6.50 -12.13
CA PHE A 176 -2.64 6.65 -11.05
C PHE A 176 -3.29 7.06 -9.73
N THR A 177 -4.24 8.00 -9.79
CA THR A 177 -5.04 8.41 -8.63
C THR A 177 -5.81 7.24 -8.04
N VAL A 178 -6.44 6.42 -8.88
CA VAL A 178 -7.16 5.20 -8.44
C VAL A 178 -6.20 4.22 -7.75
N ILE A 179 -5.01 3.99 -8.34
CA ILE A 179 -3.97 3.12 -7.75
C ILE A 179 -3.54 3.65 -6.38
N LEU A 180 -3.25 4.94 -6.27
CA LEU A 180 -2.78 5.53 -5.02
C LEU A 180 -3.81 5.38 -3.89
N ILE A 181 -5.08 5.62 -4.19
CA ILE A 181 -6.15 5.47 -3.20
C ILE A 181 -6.38 4.00 -2.85
N ALA A 182 -6.28 3.10 -3.83
CA ALA A 182 -6.35 1.67 -3.58
C ALA A 182 -5.18 1.22 -2.68
N ALA A 183 -3.96 1.73 -2.90
CA ALA A 183 -2.79 1.45 -2.07
C ALA A 183 -2.97 1.95 -0.63
N ILE A 184 -3.45 3.19 -0.47
CA ILE A 184 -3.79 3.74 0.85
C ILE A 184 -4.85 2.87 1.54
N GLY A 185 -5.90 2.47 0.82
CA GLY A 185 -6.95 1.58 1.32
C GLY A 185 -6.41 0.23 1.77
N PHE A 186 -5.51 -0.36 0.98
CA PHE A 186 -4.88 -1.64 1.29
C PHE A 186 -3.98 -1.57 2.53
N VAL A 187 -3.13 -0.54 2.63
CA VAL A 187 -2.28 -0.31 3.81
C VAL A 187 -3.14 -0.12 5.06
N ASN A 188 -4.19 0.69 4.96
CA ASN A 188 -5.11 0.91 6.07
C ASN A 188 -5.86 -0.36 6.48
N TYR A 189 -6.23 -1.22 5.52
CA TYR A 189 -6.80 -2.53 5.80
C TYR A 189 -5.83 -3.41 6.62
N ILE A 190 -4.55 -3.45 6.24
CA ILE A 190 -3.52 -4.17 7.01
C ILE A 190 -3.41 -3.62 8.43
N LEU A 191 -3.39 -2.29 8.59
CA LEU A 191 -3.36 -1.64 9.89
C LEU A 191 -4.61 -1.98 10.73
N LEU A 192 -5.78 -1.94 10.13
CA LEU A 192 -7.02 -2.39 10.76
C LEU A 192 -6.91 -3.83 11.24
N ARG A 193 -6.45 -4.74 10.40
CA ARG A 193 -6.31 -6.16 10.74
C ARG A 193 -5.34 -6.39 11.91
N VAL A 194 -4.22 -5.65 11.93
CA VAL A 194 -3.21 -5.78 12.99
C VAL A 194 -3.71 -5.19 14.32
N TYR A 195 -4.49 -4.10 14.28
CA TYR A 195 -4.86 -3.33 15.46
C TYR A 195 -6.33 -3.43 15.86
N SER A 196 -7.23 -3.94 15.01
CA SER A 196 -8.68 -4.00 15.31
C SER A 196 -9.03 -4.87 16.52
N THR A 197 -8.22 -5.89 16.81
CA THR A 197 -8.37 -6.70 18.03
C THR A 197 -8.11 -5.92 19.32
N ARG A 198 -7.60 -4.69 19.21
CA ARG A 198 -7.30 -3.80 20.35
C ARG A 198 -8.41 -2.79 20.68
N GLY A 199 -9.54 -2.85 19.96
CA GLY A 199 -10.76 -2.12 20.34
C GLY A 199 -11.28 -1.11 19.32
N LEU A 200 -12.46 -0.61 19.62
CA LEU A 200 -13.31 0.25 18.81
C LEU A 200 -12.61 1.55 18.35
N TYR A 201 -11.72 2.10 19.18
CA TYR A 201 -10.98 3.33 18.88
C TYR A 201 -10.01 3.16 17.71
N TYR A 202 -9.26 2.06 17.68
CA TYR A 202 -8.36 1.77 16.54
C TYR A 202 -9.13 1.60 15.24
N THR A 203 -10.29 0.95 15.32
CA THR A 203 -11.18 0.79 14.17
C THR A 203 -11.72 2.12 13.66
N ALA A 204 -12.09 3.03 14.56
CA ALA A 204 -12.54 4.37 14.18
C ALA A 204 -11.41 5.15 13.45
N VAL A 205 -10.17 5.07 13.95
CA VAL A 205 -9.02 5.75 13.36
C VAL A 205 -8.68 5.16 11.99
N PHE A 206 -8.35 3.87 11.94
CA PHE A 206 -7.90 3.25 10.69
C PHE A 206 -9.03 3.08 9.67
N GLY A 207 -10.23 2.77 10.13
CA GLY A 207 -11.40 2.71 9.26
C GLY A 207 -11.79 4.10 8.69
N GLY A 208 -11.65 5.15 9.48
CA GLY A 208 -11.81 6.54 9.04
C GLY A 208 -10.85 6.93 7.91
N LEU A 209 -9.63 6.41 7.93
CA LEU A 209 -8.66 6.57 6.83
C LEU A 209 -9.07 5.83 5.56
N VAL A 210 -9.85 4.74 5.64
CA VAL A 210 -10.35 4.01 4.45
C VAL A 210 -11.64 4.64 3.93
N ASN A 211 -12.69 4.60 4.72
CA ASN A 211 -14.02 5.10 4.38
C ASN A 211 -14.77 5.55 5.64
N SER A 212 -14.67 6.84 5.93
CA SER A 212 -15.26 7.43 7.13
C SER A 212 -16.77 7.19 7.24
N THR A 213 -17.50 7.31 6.15
CA THR A 213 -18.97 7.18 6.12
C THR A 213 -19.41 5.74 6.41
N ALA A 214 -18.76 4.75 5.77
CA ALA A 214 -19.06 3.33 6.00
C ALA A 214 -18.73 2.91 7.45
N VAL A 215 -17.59 3.38 7.97
CA VAL A 215 -17.17 3.08 9.35
C VAL A 215 -18.11 3.70 10.37
N ILE A 216 -18.54 4.94 10.17
CA ILE A 216 -19.50 5.59 11.05
C ILE A 216 -20.83 4.83 11.05
N ALA A 217 -21.34 4.42 9.88
CA ALA A 217 -22.56 3.62 9.80
C ALA A 217 -22.42 2.29 10.58
N GLN A 218 -21.35 1.55 10.35
CA GLN A 218 -21.11 0.26 11.00
C GLN A 218 -20.89 0.40 12.51
N LEU A 219 -20.07 1.35 12.94
CA LEU A 219 -19.80 1.55 14.36
C LEU A 219 -21.02 2.10 15.12
N SER A 220 -21.79 2.99 14.50
CA SER A 220 -23.02 3.53 15.11
C SER A 220 -24.06 2.43 15.32
N SER A 221 -24.23 1.50 14.38
CA SER A 221 -25.15 0.37 14.55
C SER A 221 -24.73 -0.58 15.68
N THR A 222 -23.41 -0.84 15.80
CA THR A 222 -22.86 -1.68 16.86
C THR A 222 -23.01 -1.01 18.24
N ILE A 223 -22.73 0.30 18.31
CA ILE A 223 -22.77 1.07 19.54
C ILE A 223 -24.21 1.30 20.04
N ALA A 224 -25.18 1.41 19.14
CA ALA A 224 -26.61 1.56 19.51
C ALA A 224 -27.08 0.43 20.45
N GLN A 225 -26.42 -0.72 20.42
CA GLN A 225 -26.72 -1.87 21.27
C GLN A 225 -25.92 -1.89 22.59
N SER A 226 -25.05 -0.91 22.85
CA SER A 226 -24.06 -0.94 23.95
C SER A 226 -24.56 -0.33 25.27
N GLY A 227 -25.86 -0.05 25.42
CA GLY A 227 -26.46 0.40 26.70
C GLY A 227 -26.15 1.86 27.08
N PRO A 228 -26.05 2.20 28.40
CA PRO A 228 -26.05 3.60 28.89
C PRO A 228 -24.92 4.48 28.37
N ASN A 229 -23.80 3.91 27.98
CA ASN A 229 -22.62 4.62 27.44
C ASN A 229 -22.64 4.83 25.94
N ALA A 230 -23.67 4.34 25.24
CA ALA A 230 -23.74 4.32 23.77
C ALA A 230 -23.55 5.73 23.17
N ARG A 231 -24.22 6.76 23.70
CA ARG A 231 -24.12 8.14 23.21
C ARG A 231 -22.69 8.66 23.25
N ARG A 232 -22.02 8.51 24.40
CA ARG A 232 -20.65 9.03 24.61
C ARG A 232 -19.66 8.28 23.73
N LEU A 233 -19.83 6.98 23.58
CA LEU A 233 -19.00 6.13 22.74
C LEU A 233 -19.18 6.49 21.26
N ALA A 234 -20.43 6.70 20.80
CA ALA A 234 -20.73 7.14 19.44
C ALA A 234 -20.10 8.51 19.12
N THR A 235 -20.14 9.45 20.08
CA THR A 235 -19.47 10.75 19.94
C THR A 235 -17.96 10.59 19.73
N VAL A 236 -17.29 9.81 20.59
CA VAL A 236 -15.84 9.59 20.52
C VAL A 236 -15.44 8.92 19.22
N VAL A 237 -16.14 7.87 18.82
CA VAL A 237 -15.89 7.12 17.58
C VAL A 237 -16.09 8.00 16.35
N ASN A 238 -17.16 8.78 16.31
CA ASN A 238 -17.39 9.72 15.21
C ASN A 238 -16.27 10.77 15.12
N LEU A 239 -15.87 11.38 16.24
CA LEU A 239 -14.78 12.38 16.28
C LEU A 239 -13.44 11.80 15.84
N LEU A 240 -13.09 10.57 16.23
CA LEU A 240 -11.89 9.88 15.78
C LEU A 240 -11.95 9.64 14.28
N THR A 241 -13.09 9.17 13.77
CA THR A 241 -13.26 8.84 12.34
C THR A 241 -13.15 10.10 11.48
N ILE A 242 -13.77 11.23 11.86
CA ILE A 242 -13.66 12.48 11.11
C ILE A 242 -12.27 13.10 11.22
N SER A 243 -11.60 13.01 12.39
CA SER A 243 -10.21 13.45 12.56
C SER A 243 -9.29 12.70 11.59
N SER A 244 -9.44 11.39 11.48
CA SER A 244 -8.67 10.55 10.55
C SER A 244 -8.99 10.89 9.09
N MET A 245 -10.24 11.19 8.76
CA MET A 245 -10.65 11.66 7.43
C MET A 245 -9.95 12.98 7.08
N PHE A 246 -9.85 13.94 7.98
CA PHE A 246 -9.12 15.18 7.74
C PHE A 246 -7.64 14.95 7.48
N VAL A 247 -6.98 14.09 8.28
CA VAL A 247 -5.58 13.71 8.08
C VAL A 247 -5.39 13.07 6.70
N ARG A 248 -6.27 12.14 6.30
CA ARG A 248 -6.23 11.53 4.96
C ARG A 248 -6.40 12.56 3.84
N ASN A 249 -7.39 13.45 3.96
CA ASN A 249 -7.65 14.45 2.92
C ASN A 249 -6.47 15.43 2.78
N LEU A 250 -5.83 15.81 3.90
CA LEU A 250 -4.60 16.60 3.88
C LEU A 250 -3.45 15.84 3.23
N ALA A 251 -3.26 14.57 3.56
CA ALA A 251 -2.24 13.72 2.96
C ALA A 251 -2.43 13.57 1.45
N LEU A 252 -3.67 13.33 0.99
CA LEU A 252 -4.00 13.30 -0.44
C LEU A 252 -3.64 14.62 -1.13
N LEU A 253 -4.02 15.73 -0.53
CA LEU A 253 -3.74 17.05 -1.10
C LEU A 253 -2.23 17.32 -1.20
N LEU A 254 -1.44 16.96 -0.16
CA LEU A 254 0.02 17.09 -0.16
C LEU A 254 0.70 16.19 -1.20
N ILE A 255 0.18 14.98 -1.40
CA ILE A 255 0.74 14.03 -2.38
C ILE A 255 0.51 14.49 -3.81
N PHE A 256 -0.69 15.00 -4.12
CA PHE A 256 -1.05 15.41 -5.48
C PHE A 256 -0.68 16.87 -5.79
N SER A 257 -0.73 17.77 -4.80
CA SER A 257 -0.40 19.18 -4.95
C SER A 257 0.18 19.73 -3.65
N GLU A 258 1.50 19.67 -3.53
CA GLU A 258 2.23 20.18 -2.35
C GLU A 258 1.84 21.63 -2.01
N PRO A 259 1.79 22.59 -2.97
CA PRO A 259 1.41 23.96 -2.64
C PRO A 259 0.01 24.09 -2.06
N ALA A 260 -0.97 23.33 -2.59
CA ALA A 260 -2.33 23.32 -2.05
C ALA A 260 -2.39 22.68 -0.66
N GLY A 261 -1.62 21.59 -0.46
CA GLY A 261 -1.51 20.91 0.82
C GLY A 261 -0.93 21.81 1.92
N LEU A 262 0.10 22.59 1.61
CA LEU A 262 0.69 23.54 2.55
C LEU A 262 -0.30 24.66 2.96
N ILE A 263 -1.11 25.14 2.02
CA ILE A 263 -2.16 26.13 2.30
C ILE A 263 -3.25 25.50 3.21
N ALA A 264 -3.64 24.26 2.91
CA ALA A 264 -4.68 23.56 3.66
C ALA A 264 -4.19 23.00 5.01
N ALA A 265 -2.87 22.92 5.24
CA ALA A 265 -2.28 22.30 6.43
C ALA A 265 -2.79 22.94 7.73
N ILE A 266 -2.90 24.26 7.79
CA ILE A 266 -3.39 24.95 8.98
C ILE A 266 -4.91 24.73 9.17
N PRO A 267 -5.81 25.03 8.20
CA PRO A 267 -7.23 24.83 8.41
C PRO A 267 -7.62 23.36 8.66
N ILE A 268 -7.13 22.42 7.85
CA ILE A 268 -7.44 21.00 8.03
C ILE A 268 -6.74 20.45 9.28
N GLY A 269 -5.52 20.87 9.57
CA GLY A 269 -4.80 20.50 10.78
C GLY A 269 -5.55 20.93 12.05
N LEU A 270 -6.07 22.16 12.09
CA LEU A 270 -6.90 22.64 13.20
C LEU A 270 -8.22 21.87 13.33
N MET A 271 -8.87 21.52 12.22
CA MET A 271 -10.07 20.69 12.22
C MET A 271 -9.76 19.27 12.77
N ALA A 272 -8.64 18.68 12.36
CA ALA A 272 -8.21 17.36 12.83
C ALA A 272 -7.84 17.38 14.31
N LEU A 273 -7.03 18.35 14.73
CA LEU A 273 -6.59 18.51 16.12
C LEU A 273 -7.76 18.87 17.03
N GLY A 274 -8.66 19.73 16.59
CA GLY A 274 -9.88 20.09 17.34
C GLY A 274 -10.76 18.86 17.58
N SER A 275 -10.98 18.05 16.56
CA SER A 275 -11.71 16.78 16.70
C SER A 275 -11.01 15.82 17.65
N ALA A 276 -9.69 15.67 17.54
CA ALA A 276 -8.90 14.79 18.42
C ALA A 276 -8.86 15.29 19.87
N ALA A 277 -8.78 16.60 20.10
CA ALA A 277 -8.81 17.20 21.43
C ALA A 277 -10.15 16.94 22.14
N LEU A 278 -11.26 17.05 21.41
CA LEU A 278 -12.58 16.71 21.94
C LEU A 278 -12.69 15.22 22.31
N VAL A 279 -12.06 14.33 21.57
CA VAL A 279 -11.94 12.91 21.95
C VAL A 279 -11.20 12.77 23.28
N TRP A 280 -10.08 13.46 23.45
CA TRP A 280 -9.31 13.39 24.69
C TRP A 280 -10.13 13.81 25.92
N TRP A 281 -11.03 14.76 25.77
CA TRP A 281 -11.95 15.22 26.83
C TRP A 281 -13.03 14.16 27.15
N HIS A 282 -13.49 13.40 26.14
CA HIS A 282 -14.61 12.44 26.29
C HIS A 282 -14.15 10.98 26.53
N ARG A 283 -12.87 10.65 26.48
CA ARG A 283 -12.32 9.28 26.41
C ARG A 283 -12.42 8.40 27.67
N LYS A 284 -12.99 8.88 28.77
CA LYS A 284 -13.11 8.10 30.03
C LYS A 284 -14.24 7.05 30.01
N VAL A 285 -14.38 6.30 28.91
CA VAL A 285 -15.37 5.24 28.78
C VAL A 285 -14.64 3.92 28.60
N PRO A 286 -14.85 2.92 29.49
CA PRO A 286 -14.37 1.56 29.24
C PRO A 286 -15.07 1.01 27.99
N VAL A 287 -14.31 0.42 27.09
CA VAL A 287 -14.83 -0.16 25.84
C VAL A 287 -14.50 -1.63 25.80
N ASP A 288 -15.52 -2.45 25.78
CA ASP A 288 -15.36 -3.87 25.40
C ASP A 288 -15.02 -3.98 23.91
N SER A 289 -14.17 -4.93 23.58
CA SER A 289 -13.74 -5.18 22.21
C SER A 289 -14.92 -5.62 21.35
N ALA A 290 -15.35 -4.75 20.43
CA ALA A 290 -16.30 -5.16 19.40
C ALA A 290 -15.53 -5.77 18.23
N GLU A 291 -15.79 -7.03 17.93
CA GLU A 291 -15.30 -7.67 16.72
C GLU A 291 -16.02 -7.06 15.51
N ILE A 292 -15.24 -6.39 14.65
CA ILE A 292 -15.76 -5.84 13.40
C ILE A 292 -15.41 -6.80 12.28
N ALA A 293 -16.43 -7.23 11.54
CA ALA A 293 -16.23 -7.98 10.31
C ALA A 293 -15.50 -7.11 9.29
N LEU A 294 -14.22 -7.39 9.08
CA LEU A 294 -13.41 -6.74 8.06
C LEU A 294 -13.91 -7.21 6.69
N GLY A 295 -14.39 -6.29 5.87
CA GLY A 295 -14.70 -6.57 4.48
C GLY A 295 -13.44 -6.85 3.64
N SER A 296 -13.62 -7.13 2.34
CA SER A 296 -12.50 -7.31 1.41
C SER A 296 -11.57 -6.09 1.41
N PRO A 297 -10.23 -6.28 1.46
CA PRO A 297 -9.25 -5.19 1.48
C PRO A 297 -9.32 -4.28 0.25
N ILE A 298 -9.69 -4.86 -0.88
CA ILE A 298 -9.91 -4.16 -2.14
C ILE A 298 -11.10 -4.83 -2.85
N SER A 299 -12.17 -4.07 -3.11
CA SER A 299 -13.25 -4.54 -3.95
C SER A 299 -13.25 -3.79 -5.27
N LEU A 300 -13.37 -4.52 -6.39
CA LEU A 300 -13.50 -3.91 -7.73
C LEU A 300 -14.64 -2.88 -7.76
N ARG A 301 -15.74 -3.17 -7.07
CA ARG A 301 -16.88 -2.27 -6.98
C ARG A 301 -16.51 -0.94 -6.31
N GLN A 302 -15.72 -0.96 -5.24
CA GLN A 302 -15.25 0.26 -4.56
C GLN A 302 -14.28 1.04 -5.45
N LEU A 303 -13.33 0.35 -6.10
CA LEU A 303 -12.37 0.97 -7.01
C LEU A 303 -13.05 1.62 -8.21
N THR A 304 -13.95 0.92 -8.88
CA THR A 304 -14.68 1.46 -10.03
C THR A 304 -15.60 2.61 -9.62
N SER A 305 -16.32 2.48 -8.50
CA SER A 305 -17.14 3.57 -7.97
C SER A 305 -16.32 4.81 -7.65
N PHE A 306 -15.14 4.61 -7.02
CA PHE A 306 -14.22 5.71 -6.73
C PHE A 306 -13.70 6.36 -8.02
N GLY A 307 -13.21 5.57 -8.98
CA GLY A 307 -12.65 6.07 -10.23
C GLY A 307 -13.69 6.83 -11.06
N VAL A 308 -14.91 6.29 -11.18
CA VAL A 308 -16.02 6.98 -11.88
C VAL A 308 -16.37 8.28 -11.18
N LEU A 309 -16.50 8.27 -9.86
CA LEU A 309 -16.81 9.46 -9.09
C LEU A 309 -15.70 10.51 -9.16
N PHE A 310 -14.43 10.08 -9.13
CA PHE A 310 -13.27 10.98 -9.30
C PHE A 310 -13.32 11.69 -10.66
N VAL A 311 -13.46 10.94 -11.76
CA VAL A 311 -13.55 11.51 -13.13
C VAL A 311 -14.75 12.43 -13.26
N PHE A 312 -15.90 12.03 -12.73
CA PHE A 312 -17.11 12.85 -12.73
C PHE A 312 -16.91 14.18 -11.98
N ILE A 313 -16.34 14.14 -10.78
CA ILE A 313 -16.07 15.36 -9.99
C ILE A 313 -15.04 16.23 -10.68
N GLN A 314 -13.99 15.65 -11.27
CA GLN A 314 -12.97 16.40 -12.01
C GLN A 314 -13.59 17.14 -13.20
N ALA A 315 -14.34 16.44 -14.04
CA ALA A 315 -15.04 17.05 -15.18
C ALA A 315 -16.06 18.11 -14.75
N ALA A 316 -16.86 17.81 -13.72
CA ALA A 316 -17.83 18.75 -13.19
C ALA A 316 -17.17 19.98 -12.58
N SER A 317 -16.02 19.85 -11.90
CA SER A 317 -15.26 20.97 -11.33
C SER A 317 -14.71 21.89 -12.42
N SER A 318 -14.14 21.32 -13.49
CA SER A 318 -13.65 22.09 -14.63
C SER A 318 -14.77 22.83 -15.38
N LEU A 319 -15.93 22.18 -15.56
CA LEU A 319 -17.10 22.85 -16.11
C LEU A 319 -17.63 23.93 -15.16
N GLY A 320 -17.70 23.64 -13.88
CA GLY A 320 -18.09 24.60 -12.84
C GLY A 320 -17.22 25.85 -12.86
N GLU A 321 -15.91 25.68 -13.00
CA GLU A 321 -14.96 26.80 -13.12
C GLU A 321 -15.25 27.66 -14.38
N ARG A 322 -15.52 27.02 -15.52
CA ARG A 322 -15.83 27.74 -16.76
C ARG A 322 -17.11 28.58 -16.68
N PHE A 323 -18.15 28.08 -16.02
CA PHE A 323 -19.44 28.74 -15.93
C PHE A 323 -19.58 29.70 -14.72
N PHE A 324 -18.94 29.36 -13.59
CA PHE A 324 -19.11 30.07 -12.33
C PHE A 324 -17.78 30.54 -11.74
N GLY A 325 -16.68 30.43 -12.51
CA GLY A 325 -15.34 30.73 -12.05
C GLY A 325 -14.92 29.85 -10.88
N GLN A 326 -14.03 30.36 -10.06
CA GLN A 326 -13.46 29.62 -8.92
C GLN A 326 -14.50 29.11 -7.91
N SER A 327 -15.64 29.80 -7.77
CA SER A 327 -16.73 29.37 -6.91
C SER A 327 -17.38 28.08 -7.39
N GLY A 328 -17.38 27.82 -8.69
CA GLY A 328 -17.92 26.59 -9.27
C GLY A 328 -17.15 25.36 -8.80
N THR A 329 -15.83 25.41 -8.78
CA THR A 329 -14.99 24.31 -8.28
C THR A 329 -15.26 23.99 -6.80
N VAL A 330 -15.44 25.04 -5.97
CA VAL A 330 -15.74 24.87 -4.52
C VAL A 330 -17.11 24.23 -4.34
N ILE A 331 -18.14 24.68 -5.08
CA ILE A 331 -19.50 24.14 -4.99
C ILE A 331 -19.52 22.67 -5.42
N VAL A 332 -18.90 22.33 -6.53
CA VAL A 332 -18.82 20.95 -7.03
C VAL A 332 -18.08 20.06 -6.04
N SER A 333 -16.99 20.58 -5.45
CA SER A 333 -16.23 19.84 -4.42
C SER A 333 -17.04 19.61 -3.15
N PHE A 334 -17.84 20.56 -2.71
CA PHE A 334 -18.76 20.38 -1.60
C PHE A 334 -19.79 19.28 -1.91
N MET A 335 -20.44 19.34 -3.07
CA MET A 335 -21.41 18.33 -3.50
C MET A 335 -20.76 16.94 -3.65
N GLY A 336 -19.57 16.87 -4.23
CA GLY A 336 -18.77 15.65 -4.35
C GLY A 336 -18.37 15.09 -2.97
N GLY A 337 -18.10 15.97 -2.02
CA GLY A 337 -17.77 15.62 -0.63
C GLY A 337 -18.91 14.93 0.12
N LEU A 338 -20.16 15.17 -0.23
CA LEU A 338 -21.31 14.42 0.29
C LEU A 338 -21.27 12.94 -0.11
N ALA A 339 -20.74 12.64 -1.29
CA ALA A 339 -20.58 11.26 -1.77
C ALA A 339 -19.24 10.66 -1.32
N SER A 340 -18.13 11.40 -1.47
CA SER A 340 -16.78 10.98 -1.10
C SER A 340 -15.83 12.17 -1.00
N SER A 341 -15.43 12.53 0.22
CA SER A 341 -14.43 13.60 0.40
C SER A 341 -13.06 13.24 -0.16
N ALA A 342 -12.70 11.95 -0.18
CA ALA A 342 -11.45 11.50 -0.77
C ALA A 342 -11.41 11.70 -2.28
N SER A 343 -12.47 11.30 -2.99
CA SER A 343 -12.59 11.50 -4.45
C SER A 343 -12.60 12.98 -4.80
N SER A 344 -13.32 13.79 -4.03
CA SER A 344 -13.40 15.23 -4.23
C SER A 344 -12.06 15.92 -4.01
N THR A 345 -11.35 15.57 -2.92
CA THR A 345 -10.00 16.09 -2.64
C THR A 345 -9.01 15.70 -3.73
N ALA A 346 -9.00 14.44 -4.14
CA ALA A 346 -8.11 13.98 -5.20
C ALA A 346 -8.38 14.68 -6.54
N ALA A 347 -9.67 14.91 -6.88
CA ALA A 347 -10.05 15.60 -8.12
C ALA A 347 -9.55 17.05 -8.15
N VAL A 348 -9.78 17.82 -7.08
CA VAL A 348 -9.31 19.22 -7.06
C VAL A 348 -7.80 19.34 -6.89
N ALA A 349 -7.16 18.41 -6.22
CA ALA A 349 -5.70 18.35 -6.12
C ALA A 349 -5.06 18.08 -7.48
N SER A 350 -5.63 17.15 -8.28
CA SER A 350 -5.21 16.89 -9.66
C SER A 350 -5.41 18.13 -10.56
N LEU A 351 -6.54 18.83 -10.44
CA LEU A 351 -6.76 20.08 -11.17
C LEU A 351 -5.72 21.15 -10.83
N ALA A 352 -5.32 21.26 -9.55
CA ALA A 352 -4.30 22.22 -9.13
C ALA A 352 -2.92 21.84 -9.65
N GLU A 353 -2.56 20.55 -9.68
CA GLU A 353 -1.30 20.05 -10.24
C GLU A 353 -1.14 20.39 -11.72
N HIS A 354 -2.24 20.29 -12.49
CA HIS A 354 -2.25 20.59 -13.92
C HIS A 354 -2.51 22.06 -14.26
N GLY A 355 -2.58 22.94 -13.25
CA GLY A 355 -2.81 24.38 -13.47
C GLY A 355 -4.24 24.77 -13.86
N HIS A 356 -5.20 23.82 -13.80
CA HIS A 356 -6.63 24.08 -14.04
C HIS A 356 -7.35 24.67 -12.82
N ALA A 357 -6.72 24.68 -11.65
CA ALA A 357 -7.19 25.37 -10.45
C ALA A 357 -5.99 25.97 -9.71
N THR A 358 -6.22 27.08 -9.01
CA THR A 358 -5.15 27.60 -8.16
C THR A 358 -4.97 26.73 -6.90
N PRO A 359 -3.77 26.63 -6.31
CA PRO A 359 -3.54 25.91 -5.06
C PRO A 359 -4.48 26.38 -3.92
N GLY A 360 -4.78 27.67 -3.85
CA GLY A 360 -5.72 28.23 -2.89
C GLY A 360 -7.14 27.69 -3.06
N ILE A 361 -7.63 27.58 -4.31
CA ILE A 361 -8.95 27.02 -4.61
C ILE A 361 -9.01 25.52 -4.25
N ALA A 362 -7.96 24.77 -4.55
CA ALA A 362 -7.90 23.36 -4.17
C ALA A 362 -7.92 23.16 -2.65
N ALA A 363 -7.23 24.02 -1.90
CA ALA A 363 -7.27 24.03 -0.44
C ALA A 363 -8.68 24.33 0.11
N VAL A 364 -9.33 25.39 -0.38
CA VAL A 364 -10.71 25.76 0.01
C VAL A 364 -11.69 24.65 -0.37
N SER A 365 -11.57 24.09 -1.57
CA SER A 365 -12.42 23.01 -2.07
C SER A 365 -12.29 21.75 -1.22
N THR A 366 -11.06 21.39 -0.79
CA THR A 366 -10.83 20.24 0.09
C THR A 366 -11.45 20.45 1.47
N VAL A 367 -11.35 21.66 2.03
CA VAL A 367 -12.04 22.01 3.28
C VAL A 367 -13.56 21.90 3.10
N ALA A 368 -14.11 22.42 2.01
CA ALA A 368 -15.54 22.34 1.70
C ALA A 368 -16.02 20.89 1.56
N ALA A 369 -15.27 20.05 0.83
CA ALA A 369 -15.56 18.61 0.70
C ALA A 369 -15.49 17.87 2.04
N SER A 370 -14.54 18.23 2.90
CA SER A 370 -14.39 17.66 4.24
C SER A 370 -15.57 18.03 5.17
N ILE A 371 -16.02 19.28 5.10
CA ILE A 371 -17.21 19.76 5.81
C ILE A 371 -18.47 19.00 5.35
N ALA A 372 -18.66 18.89 4.03
CA ALA A 372 -19.79 18.16 3.44
C ALA A 372 -19.83 16.70 3.92
N SER A 373 -18.69 16.02 3.91
CA SER A 373 -18.56 14.64 4.39
C SER A 373 -18.87 14.52 5.89
N THR A 374 -18.49 15.51 6.69
CA THR A 374 -18.83 15.54 8.13
C THR A 374 -20.34 15.68 8.33
N LEU A 375 -20.99 16.53 7.54
CA LEU A 375 -22.44 16.77 7.64
C LEU A 375 -23.26 15.55 7.20
N VAL A 376 -22.84 14.84 6.14
CA VAL A 376 -23.57 13.64 5.65
C VAL A 376 -23.53 12.48 6.65
N ASN A 377 -22.57 12.47 7.56
CA ASN A 377 -22.50 11.45 8.62
C ASN A 377 -23.65 11.58 9.64
N LEU A 378 -24.21 12.79 9.85
CA LEU A 378 -25.25 13.03 10.85
C LEU A 378 -26.55 12.26 10.56
N PRO A 379 -27.16 12.32 9.36
CA PRO A 379 -28.33 11.52 9.04
C PRO A 379 -28.06 10.01 9.12
N ILE A 380 -26.83 9.56 8.81
CA ILE A 380 -26.45 8.15 8.94
C ILE A 380 -26.46 7.73 10.41
N ILE A 381 -25.83 8.53 11.29
CA ILE A 381 -25.83 8.27 12.73
C ILE A 381 -27.27 8.26 13.27
N TYR A 382 -28.09 9.22 12.85
CA TYR A 382 -29.50 9.26 13.26
C TYR A 382 -30.25 7.98 12.86
N ARG A 383 -30.06 7.53 11.63
CA ARG A 383 -30.70 6.31 11.13
C ARG A 383 -30.32 5.08 11.96
N GLU A 384 -29.06 4.95 12.34
CA GLU A 384 -28.55 3.80 13.08
C GLU A 384 -28.85 3.85 14.58
N THR A 385 -28.79 5.03 15.18
CA THR A 385 -28.93 5.19 16.66
C THR A 385 -30.32 5.60 17.11
N GLN A 386 -31.12 6.24 16.25
CA GLN A 386 -32.41 6.86 16.53
C GLN A 386 -32.36 7.89 17.67
N ASP A 387 -31.16 8.41 18.02
CA ASP A 387 -30.92 9.36 19.11
C ASP A 387 -30.77 10.80 18.56
N ARG A 388 -31.84 11.61 18.73
CA ARG A 388 -31.87 12.99 18.25
C ARG A 388 -30.91 13.90 19.00
N ASP A 389 -30.74 13.67 20.30
CA ASP A 389 -29.85 14.50 21.10
C ASP A 389 -28.39 14.25 20.77
N LEU A 390 -27.99 12.99 20.50
CA LEU A 390 -26.67 12.66 20.00
C LEU A 390 -26.37 13.41 18.70
N VAL A 391 -27.31 13.37 17.75
CA VAL A 391 -27.13 14.05 16.45
C VAL A 391 -27.05 15.56 16.62
N ARG A 392 -27.87 16.15 17.53
CA ARG A 392 -27.80 17.59 17.84
C ARG A 392 -26.43 17.97 18.41
N ASP A 393 -25.91 17.18 19.36
CA ASP A 393 -24.61 17.43 19.97
C ASP A 393 -23.48 17.32 18.95
N LEU A 394 -23.51 16.28 18.09
CA LEU A 394 -22.56 16.11 16.98
C LEU A 394 -22.68 17.22 15.93
N PHE A 395 -23.88 17.71 15.65
CA PHE A 395 -24.10 18.85 14.76
C PHE A 395 -23.45 20.13 15.30
N VAL A 396 -23.63 20.44 16.57
CA VAL A 396 -22.98 21.59 17.23
C VAL A 396 -21.47 21.48 17.18
N ILE A 397 -20.93 20.29 17.48
CA ILE A 397 -19.50 20.03 17.39
C ILE A 397 -18.99 20.18 15.93
N SER A 398 -19.73 19.64 14.96
CA SER A 398 -19.38 19.77 13.53
C SER A 398 -19.36 21.22 13.06
N ILE A 399 -20.31 22.05 13.53
CA ILE A 399 -20.31 23.48 13.26
C ILE A 399 -19.09 24.15 13.88
N ALA A 400 -18.73 23.85 15.12
CA ALA A 400 -17.58 24.42 15.79
C ALA A 400 -16.27 24.08 15.01
N ILE A 401 -16.11 22.82 14.59
CA ILE A 401 -14.96 22.37 13.77
C ILE A 401 -14.96 23.09 12.42
N THR A 402 -16.14 23.25 11.79
CA THR A 402 -16.28 23.98 10.52
C THR A 402 -15.85 25.43 10.66
N ILE A 403 -16.30 26.11 11.72
CA ILE A 403 -15.96 27.53 12.01
C ILE A 403 -14.45 27.67 12.20
N THR A 404 -13.78 26.73 12.89
CA THR A 404 -12.31 26.78 13.07
C THR A 404 -11.58 26.62 11.73
N GLY A 405 -12.03 25.72 10.85
CA GLY A 405 -11.45 25.54 9.52
C GLY A 405 -11.66 26.76 8.61
N LEU A 406 -12.88 27.27 8.53
CA LEU A 406 -13.20 28.45 7.73
C LEU A 406 -12.55 29.71 8.27
N GLY A 407 -12.52 29.90 9.61
CA GLY A 407 -11.82 31.02 10.24
C GLY A 407 -10.33 31.03 9.93
N ALA A 408 -9.67 29.87 9.95
CA ALA A 408 -8.28 29.74 9.57
C ALA A 408 -8.04 30.10 8.09
N LEU A 409 -8.94 29.70 7.18
CA LEU A 409 -8.87 30.07 5.76
C LEU A 409 -9.02 31.58 5.56
N LEU A 410 -9.94 32.22 6.27
CA LEU A 410 -10.14 33.69 6.15
C LEU A 410 -8.93 34.46 6.64
N ILE A 411 -8.31 34.05 7.75
CA ILE A 411 -7.11 34.68 8.30
C ILE A 411 -5.93 34.54 7.30
N LEU A 412 -5.75 33.33 6.72
CA LEU A 412 -4.70 33.11 5.72
C LEU A 412 -4.97 33.85 4.40
N GLY A 413 -6.23 33.99 4.00
CA GLY A 413 -6.61 34.74 2.80
C GLY A 413 -6.47 36.26 2.96
N ALA A 414 -6.64 36.78 4.18
CA ALA A 414 -6.44 38.20 4.48
C ALA A 414 -4.97 38.64 4.49
N HIS A 415 -4.02 37.68 4.57
CA HIS A 415 -2.57 37.94 4.56
C HIS A 415 -1.92 37.71 3.20
N ARG A 416 -2.67 37.36 2.16
CA ARG A 416 -2.24 37.24 0.75
C ARG A 416 -2.97 38.22 -0.12
#